data_33ee8a37ec6bf8e4187051f16b66749e
#
_entry.id   33ee8a37ec6bf8e4187051f16b66749e
#
_cell.length_a   1.000
_cell.length_b   1.000
_cell.length_c   1.000
_cell.angle_alpha   90.00
_cell.angle_beta   90.00
_cell.angle_gamma   90.00
#
_symmetry.space_group_name_H-M   'P 1'
#
loop_
_entity.id
_entity.type
_entity.pdbx_description
1 polymer ?
#
loop_
_entity_poly.entity_id
_entity_poly.type
_entity_poly.pdbx_seq_one_letter_code
_entity_poly.pdbx_strand_id
1 'polypeptide(L)'
;MSMIFSFHGSDHKNGCTMISQSVAEMLAEYKREANILLIFLNSRQSLEFMAGDMISIDHFKSRLESGMPIDEMLLRSCRRRDRFYVIAGLENEMEHRRYFPDHSRILLKELKSRFDIVIADTGSDVDSGLALGGLLESDRNCMILAQNEASIKRYERNTAVYDKLSLNFDYYLLNKFSLKEPYSMKYISQRLWLPKDSLMKVTRGGYEYQAEAERKSLLEYENDQYSADIFKIASVVSENAGFGEIITRRNKIWKNFI
;
A
#
# COMPACT_ATOMS: atom_id res chain seq x y z
N MET A 1 -0.33 -18.60 -4.41
CA MET A 1 -1.16 -18.38 -3.20
C MET A 1 -1.46 -16.89 -3.13
N SER A 2 -2.73 -16.49 -3.07
CA SER A 2 -3.09 -15.06 -3.05
C SER A 2 -2.74 -14.42 -1.73
N MET A 3 -2.22 -13.19 -1.74
CA MET A 3 -1.87 -12.45 -0.52
C MET A 3 -2.33 -10.99 -0.57
N ILE A 4 -2.79 -10.50 0.58
CA ILE A 4 -3.20 -9.12 0.79
C ILE A 4 -2.15 -8.44 1.68
N PHE A 5 -1.61 -7.32 1.19
CA PHE A 5 -0.69 -6.46 1.93
C PHE A 5 -1.36 -5.12 2.18
N SER A 6 -1.54 -4.75 3.45
CA SER A 6 -1.98 -3.40 3.78
C SER A 6 -0.80 -2.46 3.99
N PHE A 7 -1.01 -1.21 3.62
CA PHE A 7 -0.10 -0.10 3.91
C PHE A 7 -0.84 0.92 4.76
N HIS A 8 -0.33 1.16 5.97
CA HIS A 8 -0.94 2.06 6.95
C HIS A 8 0.05 3.11 7.44
N GLY A 9 -0.34 4.36 7.41
CA GLY A 9 0.50 5.46 7.90
C GLY A 9 0.32 5.68 9.40
N SER A 10 1.39 5.89 10.14
CA SER A 10 1.29 6.28 11.56
C SER A 10 0.67 7.66 11.76
N ASP A 11 0.70 8.50 10.73
CA ASP A 11 0.15 9.86 10.73
C ASP A 11 -0.25 10.29 9.32
N HIS A 12 -1.05 11.36 9.23
CA HIS A 12 -1.42 11.97 7.95
C HIS A 12 -0.18 12.42 7.16
N LYS A 13 -0.30 12.39 5.84
CA LYS A 13 0.76 12.82 4.90
C LYS A 13 2.11 12.09 5.06
N ASN A 14 2.10 10.91 5.64
CA ASN A 14 3.29 10.05 5.68
C ASN A 14 3.61 9.40 4.33
N GLY A 15 2.76 9.59 3.31
CA GLY A 15 2.98 9.11 1.93
C GLY A 15 2.47 7.69 1.71
N CYS A 16 1.45 7.25 2.46
CA CYS A 16 0.84 5.92 2.34
C CYS A 16 0.38 5.65 0.92
N THR A 17 -0.50 6.50 0.37
CA THR A 17 -1.04 6.39 -0.99
C THR A 17 0.05 6.34 -2.05
N MET A 18 1.05 7.22 -1.95
CA MET A 18 2.17 7.27 -2.89
C MET A 18 2.99 5.98 -2.88
N ILE A 19 3.30 5.44 -1.69
CA ILE A 19 4.11 4.22 -1.57
C ILE A 19 3.31 2.99 -2.01
N SER A 20 2.07 2.82 -1.54
CA SER A 20 1.24 1.68 -1.92
C SER A 20 1.01 1.61 -3.43
N GLN A 21 0.74 2.76 -4.07
CA GLN A 21 0.62 2.86 -5.52
C GLN A 21 1.94 2.50 -6.21
N SER A 22 3.08 3.09 -5.79
CA SER A 22 4.38 2.81 -6.40
C SER A 22 4.77 1.33 -6.27
N VAL A 23 4.48 0.69 -5.14
CA VAL A 23 4.71 -0.75 -4.96
C VAL A 23 3.84 -1.58 -5.90
N ALA A 24 2.54 -1.26 -6.01
CA ALA A 24 1.64 -1.96 -6.90
C ALA A 24 2.03 -1.81 -8.38
N GLU A 25 2.42 -0.61 -8.80
CA GLU A 25 2.89 -0.34 -10.17
C GLU A 25 4.19 -1.06 -10.50
N MET A 26 5.14 -1.08 -9.54
CA MET A 26 6.41 -1.81 -9.66
C MET A 26 6.16 -3.32 -9.80
N LEU A 27 5.26 -3.89 -9.00
CA LEU A 27 4.86 -5.28 -9.13
C LEU A 27 4.23 -5.55 -10.49
N ALA A 28 3.32 -4.69 -10.96
CA ALA A 28 2.65 -4.84 -12.26
C ALA A 28 3.63 -4.79 -13.44
N GLU A 29 4.70 -4.02 -13.33
CA GLU A 29 5.74 -3.91 -14.36
C GLU A 29 6.62 -5.16 -14.42
N TYR A 30 7.01 -5.72 -13.26
CA TYR A 30 8.00 -6.79 -13.19
C TYR A 30 7.41 -8.19 -13.03
N LYS A 31 6.16 -8.32 -12.54
CA LYS A 31 5.44 -9.60 -12.35
C LYS A 31 4.23 -9.69 -13.25
N ARG A 32 4.48 -9.63 -14.55
CA ARG A 32 3.43 -9.62 -15.60
C ARG A 32 2.55 -10.87 -15.63
N GLU A 33 2.99 -11.95 -15.00
CA GLU A 33 2.23 -13.18 -14.81
C GLU A 33 1.17 -13.08 -13.71
N ALA A 34 1.34 -12.17 -12.75
CA ALA A 34 0.45 -12.02 -11.60
C ALA A 34 -0.69 -11.01 -11.88
N ASN A 35 -1.90 -11.32 -11.40
CA ASN A 35 -2.99 -10.37 -11.31
C ASN A 35 -2.82 -9.52 -10.05
N ILE A 36 -2.59 -8.23 -10.23
CA ILE A 36 -2.30 -7.29 -9.14
C ILE A 36 -3.44 -6.30 -9.01
N LEU A 37 -3.93 -6.14 -7.78
CA LEU A 37 -4.93 -5.14 -7.42
C LEU A 37 -4.33 -4.12 -6.48
N LEU A 38 -4.54 -2.84 -6.77
CA LEU A 38 -4.41 -1.72 -5.84
C LEU A 38 -5.82 -1.29 -5.43
N ILE A 39 -6.08 -1.25 -4.13
CA ILE A 39 -7.37 -0.80 -3.58
C ILE A 39 -7.15 0.27 -2.51
N PHE A 40 -7.93 1.35 -2.58
CA PHE A 40 -7.87 2.43 -1.60
C PHE A 40 -8.99 2.28 -0.56
N LEU A 41 -8.60 2.01 0.68
CA LEU A 41 -9.49 1.82 1.86
C LEU A 41 -9.31 2.94 2.88
N ASN A 42 -8.77 4.08 2.48
CA ASN A 42 -8.37 5.17 3.35
C ASN A 42 -9.43 6.29 3.51
N SER A 43 -10.67 6.01 3.14
CA SER A 43 -11.80 6.95 3.22
C SER A 43 -11.69 8.20 2.34
N ARG A 44 -10.79 8.21 1.36
CA ARG A 44 -10.61 9.26 0.36
C ARG A 44 -10.64 8.66 -1.04
N GLN A 45 -10.79 9.50 -2.06
CA GLN A 45 -10.74 9.04 -3.45
C GLN A 45 -9.35 8.50 -3.83
N SER A 46 -8.30 9.18 -3.35
CA SER A 46 -6.88 8.76 -3.45
C SER A 46 -6.35 8.59 -4.87
N LEU A 47 -6.76 9.50 -5.76
CA LEU A 47 -6.31 9.53 -7.16
C LEU A 47 -5.30 10.68 -7.42
N GLU A 48 -4.62 11.18 -6.38
CA GLU A 48 -3.69 12.30 -6.47
C GLU A 48 -2.48 11.99 -7.39
N PHE A 49 -2.07 10.71 -7.42
CA PHE A 49 -0.92 10.26 -8.21
C PHE A 49 -1.30 9.41 -9.42
N MET A 50 -2.57 9.43 -9.83
CA MET A 50 -3.05 8.59 -10.92
C MET A 50 -4.06 9.35 -11.80
N ALA A 51 -3.77 9.44 -13.10
CA ALA A 51 -4.67 10.09 -14.06
C ALA A 51 -5.80 9.15 -14.51
N GLY A 52 -6.93 9.74 -14.90
CA GLY A 52 -8.09 9.05 -15.45
C GLY A 52 -9.14 8.68 -14.40
N ASP A 53 -10.29 8.24 -14.90
CA ASP A 53 -11.41 7.82 -14.07
C ASP A 53 -11.21 6.36 -13.61
N MET A 54 -11.52 6.10 -12.35
CA MET A 54 -11.42 4.78 -11.74
C MET A 54 -12.75 4.41 -11.11
N ILE A 55 -13.06 3.13 -11.11
CA ILE A 55 -14.20 2.60 -10.36
C ILE A 55 -13.92 2.75 -8.86
N SER A 56 -14.81 3.42 -8.16
CA SER A 56 -14.72 3.62 -6.73
C SER A 56 -15.28 2.44 -5.94
N ILE A 57 -14.88 2.33 -4.69
CA ILE A 57 -15.42 1.33 -3.76
C ILE A 57 -16.95 1.48 -3.57
N ASP A 58 -17.51 2.68 -3.79
CA ASP A 58 -18.94 2.94 -3.68
C ASP A 58 -19.77 2.09 -4.64
N HIS A 59 -19.22 1.71 -5.79
CA HIS A 59 -19.89 0.84 -6.76
C HIS A 59 -20.08 -0.60 -6.25
N PHE A 60 -19.35 -1.01 -5.24
CA PHE A 60 -19.46 -2.33 -4.62
C PHE A 60 -20.41 -2.36 -3.43
N LYS A 61 -20.75 -1.19 -2.85
CA LYS A 61 -21.44 -1.07 -1.56
C LYS A 61 -22.76 -1.84 -1.50
N SER A 62 -23.63 -1.67 -2.48
CA SER A 62 -24.95 -2.33 -2.49
C SER A 62 -24.84 -3.86 -2.48
N ARG A 63 -23.82 -4.41 -3.15
CA ARG A 63 -23.56 -5.85 -3.16
C ARG A 63 -23.01 -6.34 -1.84
N LEU A 64 -22.11 -5.57 -1.23
CA LEU A 64 -21.57 -5.89 0.10
C LEU A 64 -22.67 -5.90 1.17
N GLU A 65 -23.61 -4.94 1.12
CA GLU A 65 -24.74 -4.83 2.03
C GLU A 65 -25.78 -5.95 1.83
N SER A 66 -25.96 -6.41 0.58
CA SER A 66 -26.92 -7.49 0.23
C SER A 66 -26.32 -8.89 0.29
N GLY A 67 -25.01 -9.03 0.53
CA GLY A 67 -24.30 -10.31 0.51
C GLY A 67 -24.24 -10.97 -0.88
N MET A 68 -24.41 -10.18 -1.93
CA MET A 68 -24.28 -10.66 -3.31
C MET A 68 -22.81 -10.66 -3.77
N PRO A 69 -22.38 -11.65 -4.57
CA PRO A 69 -21.01 -11.71 -5.07
C PRO A 69 -20.69 -10.51 -5.97
N ILE A 70 -19.40 -10.17 -6.03
CA ILE A 70 -18.90 -9.09 -6.91
C ILE A 70 -19.18 -9.42 -8.38
N ASP A 71 -19.67 -8.42 -9.12
CA ASP A 71 -19.93 -8.51 -10.55
C ASP A 71 -18.60 -8.58 -11.32
N GLU A 72 -18.48 -9.59 -12.18
CA GLU A 72 -17.31 -9.76 -13.05
C GLU A 72 -17.12 -8.59 -14.03
N MET A 73 -18.21 -7.99 -14.52
CA MET A 73 -18.13 -6.85 -15.44
C MET A 73 -17.61 -5.60 -14.69
N LEU A 74 -18.11 -5.38 -13.47
CA LEU A 74 -17.62 -4.30 -12.61
C LEU A 74 -16.14 -4.47 -12.32
N LEU A 75 -15.71 -5.69 -11.98
CA LEU A 75 -14.31 -5.98 -11.70
C LEU A 75 -13.42 -5.80 -12.93
N ARG A 76 -13.88 -6.20 -14.12
CA ARG A 76 -13.18 -5.94 -15.40
C ARG A 76 -13.03 -4.45 -15.67
N SER A 77 -13.99 -3.62 -15.27
CA SER A 77 -13.95 -2.17 -15.42
C SER A 77 -12.90 -1.52 -14.51
N CYS A 78 -12.44 -2.21 -13.45
CA CYS A 78 -11.34 -1.77 -12.62
C CYS A 78 -9.96 -1.98 -13.26
N ARG A 79 -9.88 -2.63 -14.43
CA ARG A 79 -8.62 -2.93 -15.10
C ARG A 79 -7.97 -1.67 -15.65
N ARG A 80 -6.77 -1.37 -15.19
CA ARG A 80 -5.98 -0.21 -15.60
C ARG A 80 -5.11 -0.50 -16.81
N ARG A 81 -4.35 -1.60 -16.76
CA ARG A 81 -3.48 -2.09 -17.86
C ARG A 81 -3.15 -3.57 -17.61
N ASP A 82 -2.92 -4.33 -18.66
CA ASP A 82 -2.56 -5.75 -18.60
C ASP A 82 -3.28 -6.52 -17.48
N ARG A 83 -2.58 -6.92 -16.44
CA ARG A 83 -3.08 -7.60 -15.24
C ARG A 83 -3.05 -6.70 -13.99
N PHE A 84 -3.03 -5.40 -14.18
CA PHE A 84 -3.08 -4.41 -13.11
C PHE A 84 -4.47 -3.77 -13.03
N TYR A 85 -5.05 -3.83 -11.84
CA TYR A 85 -6.38 -3.36 -11.52
C TYR A 85 -6.32 -2.33 -10.40
N VAL A 86 -7.24 -1.37 -10.43
CA VAL A 86 -7.33 -0.33 -9.42
C VAL A 86 -8.77 -0.12 -9.01
N ILE A 87 -9.03 -0.13 -7.71
CA ILE A 87 -10.31 0.29 -7.11
C ILE A 87 -10.01 1.56 -6.31
N ALA A 88 -10.59 2.68 -6.77
CA ALA A 88 -10.46 3.96 -6.09
C ALA A 88 -11.21 3.96 -4.75
N GLY A 89 -10.83 4.85 -3.87
CA GLY A 89 -11.53 5.04 -2.62
C GLY A 89 -12.90 5.71 -2.81
N LEU A 90 -13.38 6.40 -1.79
CA LEU A 90 -14.72 7.00 -1.79
C LEU A 90 -14.80 8.19 -2.75
N GLU A 91 -15.86 8.26 -3.54
CA GLU A 91 -16.17 9.45 -4.35
C GLU A 91 -16.59 10.63 -3.47
N ASN A 92 -17.36 10.33 -2.42
CA ASN A 92 -17.76 11.32 -1.43
C ASN A 92 -17.17 10.93 -0.07
N GLU A 93 -16.12 11.63 0.35
CA GLU A 93 -15.44 11.38 1.62
C GLU A 93 -16.36 11.48 2.86
N MET A 94 -17.47 12.22 2.77
CA MET A 94 -18.44 12.31 3.88
C MET A 94 -19.18 10.98 4.12
N GLU A 95 -19.21 10.10 3.13
CA GLU A 95 -19.86 8.79 3.23
C GLU A 95 -19.00 7.76 4.03
N HIS A 96 -17.75 8.08 4.40
CA HIS A 96 -16.87 7.17 5.13
C HIS A 96 -17.51 6.59 6.39
N ARG A 97 -18.38 7.35 7.08
CA ARG A 97 -19.12 6.94 8.29
C ARG A 97 -20.15 5.85 8.05
N ARG A 98 -20.51 5.59 6.79
CA ARG A 98 -21.46 4.55 6.39
C ARG A 98 -20.76 3.24 6.03
N TYR A 99 -19.44 3.21 6.16
CA TYR A 99 -18.66 2.00 5.94
C TYR A 99 -18.19 1.43 7.27
N PHE A 100 -18.51 0.15 7.48
CA PHE A 100 -18.10 -0.61 8.65
C PHE A 100 -16.94 -1.53 8.30
N PRO A 101 -16.18 -2.04 9.28
CA PRO A 101 -15.04 -2.94 9.01
C PRO A 101 -15.42 -4.17 8.18
N ASP A 102 -16.62 -4.69 8.35
CA ASP A 102 -17.09 -5.87 7.61
C ASP A 102 -17.21 -5.63 6.10
N HIS A 103 -17.49 -4.40 5.65
CA HIS A 103 -17.55 -4.10 4.21
C HIS A 103 -16.20 -4.36 3.51
N SER A 104 -15.11 -3.82 4.05
CA SER A 104 -13.78 -4.08 3.47
C SER A 104 -13.30 -5.50 3.69
N ARG A 105 -13.64 -6.13 4.83
CA ARG A 105 -13.31 -7.53 5.08
C ARG A 105 -13.98 -8.48 4.09
N ILE A 106 -15.29 -8.33 3.87
CA ILE A 106 -16.04 -9.12 2.87
C ILE A 106 -15.47 -8.89 1.48
N LEU A 107 -15.26 -7.62 1.11
CA LEU A 107 -14.70 -7.25 -0.18
C LEU A 107 -13.32 -7.90 -0.40
N LEU A 108 -12.41 -7.77 0.53
CA LEU A 108 -11.06 -8.32 0.42
C LEU A 108 -11.04 -9.84 0.38
N LYS A 109 -11.90 -10.53 1.15
CA LYS A 109 -12.05 -12.00 1.06
C LYS A 109 -12.45 -12.45 -0.33
N GLU A 110 -13.38 -11.75 -0.96
CA GLU A 110 -13.83 -12.08 -2.30
C GLU A 110 -12.76 -11.76 -3.35
N LEU A 111 -12.10 -10.59 -3.25
CA LEU A 111 -11.01 -10.18 -4.13
C LEU A 111 -9.80 -11.12 -4.03
N LYS A 112 -9.51 -11.65 -2.85
CA LYS A 112 -8.44 -12.63 -2.62
C LYS A 112 -8.58 -13.89 -3.48
N SER A 113 -9.79 -14.26 -3.88
CA SER A 113 -10.01 -15.40 -4.79
C SER A 113 -9.69 -15.11 -6.26
N ARG A 114 -9.50 -13.84 -6.63
CA ARG A 114 -9.42 -13.37 -8.03
C ARG A 114 -8.09 -12.73 -8.39
N PHE A 115 -7.34 -12.27 -7.39
CA PHE A 115 -6.06 -11.61 -7.55
C PHE A 115 -4.96 -12.39 -6.83
N ASP A 116 -3.76 -12.35 -7.40
CA ASP A 116 -2.58 -13.01 -6.82
C ASP A 116 -1.98 -12.14 -5.71
N ILE A 117 -1.94 -10.82 -5.93
CA ILE A 117 -1.44 -9.83 -4.97
C ILE A 117 -2.44 -8.68 -4.87
N VAL A 118 -2.87 -8.37 -3.65
CA VAL A 118 -3.69 -7.20 -3.35
C VAL A 118 -2.88 -6.25 -2.48
N ILE A 119 -2.74 -5.01 -2.95
CA ILE A 119 -2.13 -3.89 -2.21
C ILE A 119 -3.26 -3.00 -1.73
N ALA A 120 -3.47 -2.91 -0.42
CA ALA A 120 -4.50 -2.11 0.21
C ALA A 120 -3.92 -0.87 0.88
N ASP A 121 -4.22 0.32 0.37
CA ASP A 121 -3.95 1.58 1.05
C ASP A 121 -5.01 1.82 2.11
N THR A 122 -4.66 1.68 3.38
CA THR A 122 -5.55 1.89 4.52
C THR A 122 -5.40 3.27 5.16
N GLY A 123 -4.65 4.18 4.51
CA GLY A 123 -4.44 5.53 5.03
C GLY A 123 -3.74 5.58 6.39
N SER A 124 -4.24 6.45 7.28
CA SER A 124 -3.65 6.64 8.62
C SER A 124 -4.69 6.66 9.75
N ASP A 125 -5.97 6.51 9.44
CA ASP A 125 -7.06 6.59 10.39
C ASP A 125 -7.57 5.18 10.69
N VAL A 126 -7.05 4.56 11.76
CA VAL A 126 -7.41 3.20 12.17
C VAL A 126 -8.87 3.07 12.62
N ASP A 127 -9.52 4.17 12.98
CA ASP A 127 -10.94 4.24 13.35
C ASP A 127 -11.89 4.32 12.13
N SER A 128 -11.36 4.48 10.93
CA SER A 128 -12.15 4.32 9.71
C SER A 128 -12.54 2.86 9.51
N GLY A 129 -13.84 2.60 9.27
CA GLY A 129 -14.31 1.23 9.05
C GLY A 129 -13.61 0.53 7.90
N LEU A 130 -13.40 1.21 6.76
CA LEU A 130 -12.68 0.64 5.62
C LEU A 130 -11.24 0.29 5.96
N ALA A 131 -10.53 1.21 6.63
CA ALA A 131 -9.13 1.00 7.01
C ALA A 131 -8.99 -0.15 8.02
N LEU A 132 -9.81 -0.15 9.07
CA LEU A 132 -9.76 -1.18 10.09
C LEU A 132 -10.06 -2.56 9.51
N GLY A 133 -11.12 -2.70 8.70
CA GLY A 133 -11.42 -3.99 8.07
C GLY A 133 -10.34 -4.42 7.09
N GLY A 134 -9.69 -3.47 6.39
CA GLY A 134 -8.54 -3.72 5.53
C GLY A 134 -7.35 -4.28 6.30
N LEU A 135 -7.00 -3.65 7.43
CA LEU A 135 -5.92 -4.11 8.31
C LEU A 135 -6.18 -5.49 8.92
N LEU A 136 -7.43 -5.74 9.35
CA LEU A 136 -7.82 -7.03 9.96
C LEU A 136 -7.85 -8.20 8.98
N GLU A 137 -8.09 -7.94 7.69
CA GLU A 137 -8.20 -9.00 6.66
C GLU A 137 -6.89 -9.21 5.89
N SER A 138 -5.91 -8.34 6.07
CA SER A 138 -4.62 -8.45 5.38
C SER A 138 -3.76 -9.58 5.94
N ASP A 139 -3.04 -10.27 5.05
CA ASP A 139 -2.08 -11.32 5.42
C ASP A 139 -0.79 -10.72 5.98
N ARG A 140 -0.44 -9.50 5.55
CA ARG A 140 0.71 -8.73 6.03
C ARG A 140 0.36 -7.25 6.14
N ASN A 141 0.73 -6.64 7.25
CA ASN A 141 0.54 -5.22 7.48
C ASN A 141 1.88 -4.47 7.45
N CYS A 142 1.95 -3.39 6.68
CA CYS A 142 3.10 -2.51 6.58
C CYS A 142 2.79 -1.17 7.26
N MET A 143 3.56 -0.78 8.28
CA MET A 143 3.46 0.52 8.93
C MET A 143 4.37 1.54 8.25
N ILE A 144 3.83 2.68 7.81
CA ILE A 144 4.60 3.77 7.23
C ILE A 144 4.83 4.87 8.26
N LEU A 145 6.08 5.14 8.55
CA LEU A 145 6.57 6.21 9.41
C LEU A 145 7.22 7.28 8.55
N ALA A 146 7.03 8.56 8.87
CA ALA A 146 7.89 9.60 8.33
C ALA A 146 9.12 9.80 9.23
N GLN A 147 10.24 10.22 8.64
CA GLN A 147 11.50 10.46 9.38
C GLN A 147 11.43 11.76 10.19
N ASN A 148 10.48 11.84 11.13
CA ASN A 148 10.33 12.97 12.05
C ASN A 148 9.70 12.54 13.38
N GLU A 149 9.89 13.36 14.41
CA GLU A 149 9.43 13.09 15.76
C GLU A 149 7.91 12.97 15.88
N ALA A 150 7.15 13.75 15.12
CA ALA A 150 5.70 13.75 15.20
C ALA A 150 5.11 12.39 14.78
N SER A 151 5.56 11.86 13.64
CA SER A 151 5.15 10.56 13.11
C SER A 151 5.50 9.42 14.08
N ILE A 152 6.73 9.45 14.64
CA ILE A 152 7.20 8.42 15.59
C ILE A 152 6.36 8.46 16.87
N LYS A 153 6.18 9.62 17.46
CA LYS A 153 5.33 9.78 18.66
C LYS A 153 3.88 9.42 18.44
N ARG A 154 3.36 9.65 17.22
CA ARG A 154 2.00 9.24 16.87
C ARG A 154 1.88 7.73 16.86
N TYR A 155 2.84 7.04 16.24
CA TYR A 155 2.90 5.59 16.29
C TYR A 155 2.97 5.08 17.74
N GLU A 156 3.91 5.58 18.57
CA GLU A 156 4.07 5.19 19.98
C GLU A 156 2.77 5.37 20.78
N ARG A 157 2.03 6.45 20.55
CA ARG A 157 0.73 6.68 21.22
C ARG A 157 -0.36 5.70 20.77
N ASN A 158 -0.30 5.26 19.54
CA ASN A 158 -1.33 4.38 18.97
C ASN A 158 -1.04 2.89 19.21
N THR A 159 0.13 2.49 19.73
CA THR A 159 0.46 1.07 19.97
C THR A 159 -0.57 0.38 20.85
N ALA A 160 -1.02 1.02 21.93
CA ALA A 160 -2.06 0.46 22.79
C ALA A 160 -3.42 0.24 22.08
N VAL A 161 -3.73 1.03 21.04
CA VAL A 161 -4.91 0.84 20.21
C VAL A 161 -4.70 -0.34 19.27
N TYR A 162 -3.55 -0.42 18.62
CA TYR A 162 -3.19 -1.54 17.75
C TYR A 162 -3.22 -2.87 18.50
N ASP A 163 -2.66 -2.92 19.71
CA ASP A 163 -2.66 -4.10 20.58
C ASP A 163 -4.09 -4.54 20.93
N LYS A 164 -4.96 -3.60 21.33
CA LYS A 164 -6.38 -3.88 21.63
C LYS A 164 -7.15 -4.41 20.43
N LEU A 165 -6.79 -3.97 19.24
CA LEU A 165 -7.39 -4.42 17.99
C LEU A 165 -6.72 -5.69 17.43
N SER A 166 -5.70 -6.22 18.11
CA SER A 166 -4.86 -7.35 17.67
C SER A 166 -4.22 -7.11 16.30
N LEU A 167 -3.87 -5.87 16.01
CA LEU A 167 -3.20 -5.46 14.77
C LEU A 167 -1.69 -5.57 14.95
N ASN A 168 -1.05 -6.42 14.17
CA ASN A 168 0.38 -6.57 14.11
C ASN A 168 0.92 -6.02 12.79
N PHE A 169 2.09 -5.39 12.83
CA PHE A 169 2.78 -4.92 11.64
C PHE A 169 4.02 -5.78 11.37
N ASP A 170 4.06 -6.38 10.18
CA ASP A 170 5.16 -7.26 9.76
C ASP A 170 6.35 -6.44 9.28
N TYR A 171 6.07 -5.30 8.64
CA TYR A 171 7.08 -4.42 8.03
C TYR A 171 6.87 -2.97 8.44
N TYR A 172 7.97 -2.24 8.50
CA TYR A 172 8.00 -0.80 8.79
C TYR A 172 8.75 -0.08 7.67
N LEU A 173 8.15 0.97 7.14
CA LEU A 173 8.74 1.77 6.07
C LEU A 173 9.02 3.18 6.59
N LEU A 174 10.29 3.54 6.71
CA LEU A 174 10.71 4.89 7.08
C LEU A 174 10.76 5.76 5.82
N ASN A 175 9.67 6.47 5.56
CA ASN A 175 9.50 7.33 4.40
C ASN A 175 10.13 8.72 4.59
N LYS A 176 10.31 9.42 3.47
CA LYS A 176 10.98 10.73 3.39
C LYS A 176 12.39 10.68 3.96
N PHE A 177 13.03 9.52 3.81
CA PHE A 177 14.35 9.28 4.38
C PHE A 177 15.42 10.19 3.79
N SER A 178 16.25 10.76 4.66
CA SER A 178 17.42 11.55 4.34
C SER A 178 18.54 11.27 5.34
N LEU A 179 19.76 11.07 4.85
CA LEU A 179 20.93 10.89 5.72
C LEU A 179 21.28 12.14 6.55
N LYS A 180 20.72 13.30 6.18
CA LYS A 180 20.96 14.57 6.87
C LYS A 180 20.08 14.72 8.14
N GLU A 181 19.03 13.90 8.26
CA GLU A 181 18.12 13.95 9.39
C GLU A 181 18.62 13.12 10.58
N PRO A 182 18.34 13.54 11.84
CA PRO A 182 18.87 12.87 13.04
C PRO A 182 18.27 11.48 13.29
N TYR A 183 17.15 11.14 12.69
CA TYR A 183 16.42 9.89 12.92
C TYR A 183 16.94 8.78 12.00
N SER A 184 18.10 8.20 12.35
CA SER A 184 18.67 7.09 11.57
C SER A 184 17.82 5.81 11.66
N MET A 185 17.96 4.90 10.69
CA MET A 185 17.33 3.58 10.71
C MET A 185 17.60 2.83 12.04
N LYS A 186 18.86 2.84 12.47
CA LYS A 186 19.27 2.21 13.74
C LYS A 186 18.54 2.82 14.93
N TYR A 187 18.47 4.16 15.01
CA TYR A 187 17.79 4.86 16.09
C TYR A 187 16.30 4.50 16.15
N ILE A 188 15.61 4.53 14.98
CA ILE A 188 14.19 4.18 14.89
C ILE A 188 13.95 2.73 15.30
N SER A 189 14.74 1.79 14.76
CA SER A 189 14.62 0.38 15.09
C SER A 189 14.78 0.11 16.59
N GLN A 190 15.76 0.76 17.21
CA GLN A 190 16.00 0.63 18.67
C GLN A 190 14.89 1.28 19.49
N ARG A 191 14.45 2.49 19.13
CA ARG A 191 13.44 3.25 19.88
C ARG A 191 12.08 2.54 19.88
N LEU A 192 11.69 1.97 18.74
CA LEU A 192 10.40 1.32 18.56
C LEU A 192 10.45 -0.20 18.80
N TRP A 193 11.61 -0.73 19.21
CA TRP A 193 11.82 -2.17 19.45
C TRP A 193 11.39 -3.05 18.28
N LEU A 194 11.70 -2.59 17.06
CA LEU A 194 11.25 -3.27 15.84
C LEU A 194 12.01 -4.61 15.64
N PRO A 195 11.33 -5.63 15.09
CA PRO A 195 11.99 -6.87 14.73
C PRO A 195 13.17 -6.63 13.78
N LYS A 196 14.18 -7.51 13.87
CA LYS A 196 15.33 -7.45 12.96
C LYS A 196 14.84 -7.58 11.52
N ASP A 197 15.41 -6.76 10.64
CA ASP A 197 15.16 -6.75 9.20
C ASP A 197 13.71 -6.38 8.78
N SER A 198 12.85 -5.95 9.74
CA SER A 198 11.50 -5.50 9.44
C SER A 198 11.42 -4.03 8.96
N LEU A 199 12.47 -3.22 9.20
CA LEU A 199 12.50 -1.80 8.86
C LEU A 199 13.22 -1.57 7.53
N MET A 200 12.51 -1.00 6.57
CA MET A 200 13.03 -0.55 5.28
C MET A 200 12.92 0.97 5.16
N LYS A 201 13.80 1.59 4.39
CA LYS A 201 13.73 3.02 4.12
C LYS A 201 13.07 3.27 2.76
N VAL A 202 12.44 4.45 2.63
CA VAL A 202 12.01 5.02 1.36
C VAL A 202 12.59 6.42 1.27
N THR A 203 13.55 6.61 0.40
CA THR A 203 14.23 7.89 0.20
C THR A 203 13.23 8.91 -0.35
N ARG A 204 13.36 10.16 0.08
CA ARG A 204 12.51 11.25 -0.38
C ARG A 204 12.57 11.37 -1.90
N GLY A 205 11.41 11.38 -2.55
CA GLY A 205 11.27 11.39 -4.00
C GLY A 205 11.71 12.72 -4.65
N GLY A 206 11.44 13.84 -3.99
CA GLY A 206 11.78 15.17 -4.47
C GLY A 206 10.79 15.76 -5.49
N TYR A 207 9.90 14.95 -6.04
CA TYR A 207 8.90 15.32 -7.05
C TYR A 207 7.45 15.18 -6.55
N GLU A 208 7.23 15.03 -5.24
CA GLU A 208 5.92 14.70 -4.67
C GLU A 208 4.84 15.73 -5.04
N TYR A 209 5.13 17.03 -4.97
CA TYR A 209 4.19 18.09 -5.34
C TYR A 209 3.93 18.14 -6.85
N GLN A 210 4.94 17.88 -7.66
CA GLN A 210 4.79 17.84 -9.12
C GLN A 210 3.97 16.63 -9.53
N ALA A 211 4.27 15.47 -8.96
CA ALA A 211 3.55 14.22 -9.20
C ALA A 211 2.04 14.36 -8.85
N GLU A 212 1.72 14.99 -7.71
CA GLU A 212 0.36 15.32 -7.31
C GLU A 212 -0.31 16.27 -8.31
N ALA A 213 0.35 17.36 -8.69
CA ALA A 213 -0.19 18.35 -9.63
C ALA A 213 -0.43 17.78 -11.04
N GLU A 214 0.45 16.90 -11.51
CA GLU A 214 0.37 16.25 -12.82
C GLU A 214 -0.46 14.95 -12.78
N ARG A 215 -0.91 14.49 -11.60
CA ARG A 215 -1.58 13.20 -11.38
C ARG A 215 -0.81 12.04 -11.99
N LYS A 216 0.48 11.98 -11.70
CA LYS A 216 1.41 10.95 -12.17
C LYS A 216 2.03 10.19 -11.02
N SER A 217 2.39 8.94 -11.29
CA SER A 217 3.18 8.15 -10.36
C SER A 217 4.55 8.79 -10.11
N LEU A 218 5.03 8.69 -8.88
CA LEU A 218 6.39 9.15 -8.56
C LEU A 218 7.47 8.32 -9.28
N LEU A 219 7.14 7.12 -9.73
CA LEU A 219 8.03 6.27 -10.54
C LEU A 219 8.26 6.79 -11.98
N GLU A 220 7.43 7.74 -12.45
CA GLU A 220 7.59 8.36 -13.78
C GLU A 220 8.64 9.47 -13.79
N TYR A 221 9.16 9.87 -12.62
CA TYR A 221 10.20 10.89 -12.49
C TYR A 221 11.57 10.26 -12.29
N GLU A 222 12.62 10.95 -12.72
CA GLU A 222 14.00 10.50 -12.55
C GLU A 222 14.45 10.59 -11.08
N ASN A 223 14.20 9.52 -10.34
CA ASN A 223 14.67 9.34 -8.98
C ASN A 223 15.09 7.88 -8.73
N ASP A 224 16.35 7.61 -9.04
CA ASP A 224 16.95 6.27 -8.92
C ASP A 224 16.88 5.71 -7.48
N GLN A 225 17.07 6.58 -6.49
CA GLN A 225 17.08 6.16 -5.08
C GLN A 225 15.69 5.75 -4.60
N TYR A 226 14.66 6.56 -4.90
CA TYR A 226 13.28 6.23 -4.59
C TYR A 226 12.87 4.94 -5.29
N SER A 227 13.12 4.86 -6.60
CA SER A 227 12.79 3.67 -7.40
C SER A 227 13.48 2.41 -6.89
N ALA A 228 14.76 2.51 -6.48
CA ALA A 228 15.49 1.38 -5.89
C ALA A 228 14.93 0.95 -4.53
N ASP A 229 14.49 1.88 -3.69
CA ASP A 229 13.87 1.57 -2.40
C ASP A 229 12.49 0.93 -2.60
N ILE A 230 11.64 1.44 -3.51
CA ILE A 230 10.35 0.83 -3.88
C ILE A 230 10.56 -0.57 -4.48
N PHE A 231 11.57 -0.75 -5.33
CA PHE A 231 11.92 -2.06 -5.89
C PHE A 231 12.20 -3.10 -4.81
N LYS A 232 12.92 -2.74 -3.74
CA LYS A 232 13.18 -3.65 -2.61
C LYS A 232 11.90 -4.04 -1.89
N ILE A 233 11.00 -3.08 -1.65
CA ILE A 233 9.71 -3.34 -1.00
C ILE A 233 8.86 -4.25 -1.88
N ALA A 234 8.77 -3.96 -3.18
CA ALA A 234 8.05 -4.78 -4.15
C ALA A 234 8.63 -6.22 -4.24
N SER A 235 9.97 -6.37 -4.12
CA SER A 235 10.61 -7.70 -4.06
C SER A 235 10.18 -8.47 -2.83
N VAL A 236 10.16 -7.85 -1.64
CA VAL A 236 9.67 -8.49 -0.41
C VAL A 236 8.20 -8.91 -0.55
N VAL A 237 7.34 -8.06 -1.11
CA VAL A 237 5.94 -8.41 -1.39
C VAL A 237 5.84 -9.58 -2.35
N SER A 238 6.60 -9.56 -3.46
CA SER A 238 6.64 -10.62 -4.47
C SER A 238 7.07 -11.97 -3.91
N GLU A 239 8.13 -11.98 -3.09
CA GLU A 239 8.65 -13.18 -2.43
C GLU A 239 7.63 -13.77 -1.45
N ASN A 240 7.02 -12.95 -0.60
CA ASN A 240 5.98 -13.40 0.33
C ASN A 240 4.76 -13.98 -0.42
N ALA A 241 4.39 -13.40 -1.55
CA ALA A 241 3.29 -13.89 -2.39
C ALA A 241 3.65 -15.15 -3.23
N GLY A 242 4.89 -15.65 -3.14
CA GLY A 242 5.36 -16.85 -3.82
C GLY A 242 5.79 -16.64 -5.27
N PHE A 243 5.91 -15.39 -5.74
CA PHE A 243 6.40 -15.07 -7.10
C PHE A 243 7.91 -14.90 -7.19
N GLY A 244 8.64 -15.09 -6.07
CA GLY A 244 10.10 -14.96 -5.99
C GLY A 244 10.59 -13.52 -6.13
N GLU A 245 11.91 -13.37 -6.08
CA GLU A 245 12.59 -12.06 -6.20
C GLU A 245 12.28 -11.37 -7.53
N ILE A 246 12.14 -10.06 -7.51
CA ILE A 246 12.05 -9.26 -8.74
C ILE A 246 13.47 -9.14 -9.31
N ILE A 247 13.65 -9.57 -10.57
CA ILE A 247 14.95 -9.54 -11.23
C ILE A 247 14.95 -8.45 -12.30
N THR A 248 15.83 -7.45 -12.16
CA THR A 248 16.06 -6.46 -13.22
C THR A 248 16.82 -7.09 -14.38
N ARG A 249 16.61 -6.62 -15.63
CA ARG A 249 17.39 -7.07 -16.79
C ARG A 249 18.92 -6.92 -16.59
N ARG A 250 19.38 -5.94 -15.81
CA ARG A 250 20.79 -5.80 -15.43
C ARG A 250 21.31 -6.98 -14.60
N ASN A 251 20.53 -7.50 -13.67
CA ASN A 251 20.95 -8.66 -12.86
C ASN A 251 20.98 -9.98 -13.65
N LYS A 252 20.21 -10.09 -14.76
CA LYS A 252 20.28 -11.27 -15.64
C LYS A 252 21.61 -11.42 -16.36
N ILE A 253 22.26 -10.30 -16.70
CA ILE A 253 23.55 -10.31 -17.42
C ILE A 253 24.67 -10.81 -16.51
N TRP A 254 24.64 -10.51 -15.21
CA TRP A 254 25.68 -10.92 -14.26
C TRP A 254 25.55 -12.38 -13.77
N LYS A 255 24.33 -12.93 -13.70
CA LYS A 255 24.13 -14.36 -13.30
C LYS A 255 24.51 -15.37 -14.39
N ASN A 256 24.71 -14.95 -15.63
CA ASN A 256 25.14 -15.82 -16.73
C ASN A 256 26.68 -15.82 -16.94
N PHE A 257 27.43 -15.16 -16.05
CA PHE A 257 28.91 -15.07 -16.10
C PHE A 257 29.59 -15.64 -14.83
N ILE A 258 28.88 -16.35 -13.99
CA ILE A 258 29.35 -17.19 -12.90
C ILE A 258 28.81 -18.61 -13.16
#